data_7f4cb9a3603de641204c9c5c06210b61
#
_entry.id   7f4cb9a3603de641204c9c5c06210b61
#
_cell.length_a   1.000
_cell.length_b   1.000
_cell.length_c   1.000
_cell.angle_alpha   90.00
_cell.angle_beta   90.00
_cell.angle_gamma   90.00
#
_symmetry.space_group_name_H-M   'P 1'
#
loop_
_entity.id
_entity.type
_entity.pdbx_description
1 polymer ?
#
loop_
_entity_poly.entity_id
_entity_poly.type
_entity_poly.pdbx_seq_one_letter_code
_entity_poly.pdbx_strand_id
1 'polypeptide(L)'
;LARKGCPELICMLKEIPGIEKIAMTTNGTLVRAILPELVEAGLDEINISLDTLDAGTFASITGQDLLPEVLLAIDAALAAGLKVKVNAVSMPDTDWKRLITLAKDKPVDVRFIELMPIGEGRHSEGRSNEELLKEIRSEFSQLQADDSVHGAGPAVYYRIPGYQGSIGLISAMHGKFCSSCNRVRLTSTGFLKTCLCYEDGTDL
;
A
#
# COMPACT_ATOMS: atom_id res chain seq x y z
N LEU A 1 -6.89 -5.14 11.90
CA LEU A 1 -8.16 -5.89 11.98
C LEU A 1 -8.20 -6.91 13.12
N ALA A 2 -7.04 -7.33 13.63
CA ALA A 2 -6.99 -8.20 14.82
C ALA A 2 -7.55 -7.52 16.09
N ARG A 3 -7.53 -6.19 16.17
CA ARG A 3 -8.16 -5.43 17.25
C ARG A 3 -9.64 -5.23 16.97
N LYS A 4 -10.48 -5.49 17.98
CA LYS A 4 -11.91 -5.18 17.94
C LYS A 4 -12.15 -3.67 17.84
N GLY A 5 -13.28 -3.26 17.24
CA GLY A 5 -13.67 -1.86 17.17
C GLY A 5 -13.10 -1.08 15.97
N CYS A 6 -12.57 -1.76 14.96
CA CYS A 6 -12.07 -1.09 13.76
C CYS A 6 -13.20 -0.42 12.93
N PRO A 7 -14.34 -1.07 12.66
CA PRO A 7 -15.46 -0.41 11.98
C PRO A 7 -16.00 0.78 12.78
N GLU A 8 -16.16 0.64 14.09
CA GLU A 8 -16.61 1.74 14.97
C GLU A 8 -15.67 2.94 14.91
N LEU A 9 -14.35 2.70 14.90
CA LEU A 9 -13.37 3.77 14.74
C LEU A 9 -13.54 4.49 13.39
N ILE A 10 -13.79 3.77 12.32
CA ILE A 10 -14.04 4.35 10.99
C ILE A 10 -15.30 5.23 11.02
N CYS A 11 -16.41 4.75 11.63
CA CYS A 11 -17.61 5.54 11.82
C CYS A 11 -17.32 6.85 12.57
N MET A 12 -16.64 6.77 13.72
CA MET A 12 -16.28 7.94 14.52
C MET A 12 -15.41 8.94 13.73
N LEU A 13 -14.48 8.45 12.93
CA LEU A 13 -13.65 9.32 12.07
C LEU A 13 -14.46 9.99 10.98
N LYS A 14 -15.45 9.32 10.40
CA LYS A 14 -16.35 9.91 9.39
C LYS A 14 -17.23 11.02 9.92
N GLU A 15 -17.53 11.04 11.22
CA GLU A 15 -18.29 12.09 11.88
C GLU A 15 -17.47 13.39 12.08
N ILE A 16 -16.13 13.33 11.95
CA ILE A 16 -15.27 14.50 12.15
C ILE A 16 -15.31 15.39 10.91
N PRO A 17 -15.77 16.67 11.02
CA PRO A 17 -15.79 17.59 9.90
C PRO A 17 -14.37 17.80 9.31
N GLY A 18 -14.26 17.68 7.98
CA GLY A 18 -12.99 17.85 7.28
C GLY A 18 -12.25 16.54 6.99
N ILE A 19 -12.65 15.40 7.55
CA ILE A 19 -12.16 14.10 7.11
C ILE A 19 -12.93 13.68 5.85
N GLU A 20 -12.27 13.79 4.70
CA GLU A 20 -12.88 13.49 3.41
C GLU A 20 -12.77 12.01 3.06
N LYS A 21 -11.63 11.37 3.37
CA LYS A 21 -11.35 9.98 3.01
C LYS A 21 -10.68 9.21 4.14
N ILE A 22 -11.09 7.96 4.29
CA ILE A 22 -10.49 7.02 5.21
C ILE A 22 -9.89 5.86 4.41
N ALA A 23 -8.60 5.63 4.59
CA ALA A 23 -7.89 4.51 4.01
C ALA A 23 -7.32 3.61 5.11
N MET A 24 -7.38 2.30 4.90
CA MET A 24 -6.82 1.32 5.82
C MET A 24 -5.66 0.57 5.17
N THR A 25 -4.60 0.29 5.95
CA THR A 25 -3.53 -0.62 5.52
C THR A 25 -3.57 -1.91 6.33
N THR A 26 -3.50 -3.04 5.64
CA THR A 26 -3.63 -4.38 6.24
C THR A 26 -2.80 -5.41 5.47
N ASN A 27 -2.52 -6.55 6.10
CA ASN A 27 -1.96 -7.72 5.41
C ASN A 27 -3.02 -8.51 4.59
N GLY A 28 -4.28 -8.13 4.64
CA GLY A 28 -5.36 -8.72 3.86
C GLY A 28 -6.03 -9.97 4.46
N THR A 29 -5.38 -10.67 5.36
CA THR A 29 -5.82 -12.01 5.82
C THR A 29 -7.18 -12.05 6.53
N LEU A 30 -7.58 -10.95 7.17
CA LEU A 30 -8.85 -10.86 7.92
C LEU A 30 -9.91 -9.98 7.22
N VAL A 31 -9.59 -9.42 6.06
CA VAL A 31 -10.46 -8.44 5.39
C VAL A 31 -11.82 -9.02 5.07
N ARG A 32 -11.87 -10.21 4.46
CA ARG A 32 -13.13 -10.82 4.00
C ARG A 32 -14.15 -11.03 5.12
N ALA A 33 -13.66 -11.34 6.31
CA ALA A 33 -14.53 -11.64 7.45
C ALA A 33 -15.32 -10.41 7.95
N ILE A 34 -14.79 -9.21 7.75
CA ILE A 34 -15.40 -7.96 8.27
C ILE A 34 -15.59 -6.89 7.19
N LEU A 35 -15.43 -7.27 5.92
CA LEU A 35 -15.53 -6.34 4.80
C LEU A 35 -16.89 -5.60 4.74
N PRO A 36 -18.03 -6.28 4.93
CA PRO A 36 -19.33 -5.60 4.94
C PRO A 36 -19.41 -4.47 5.99
N GLU A 37 -18.91 -4.74 7.21
CA GLU A 37 -18.90 -3.77 8.31
C GLU A 37 -17.95 -2.60 8.02
N LEU A 38 -16.80 -2.84 7.37
CA LEU A 38 -15.87 -1.78 6.96
C LEU A 38 -16.48 -0.85 5.91
N VAL A 39 -17.18 -1.43 4.94
CA VAL A 39 -17.86 -0.66 3.89
C VAL A 39 -19.02 0.15 4.47
N GLU A 40 -19.85 -0.45 5.31
CA GLU A 40 -20.96 0.22 6.01
C GLU A 40 -20.45 1.37 6.91
N ALA A 41 -19.30 1.18 7.56
CA ALA A 41 -18.64 2.20 8.37
C ALA A 41 -18.07 3.38 7.53
N GLY A 42 -18.00 3.25 6.20
CA GLY A 42 -17.57 4.30 5.29
C GLY A 42 -16.07 4.25 4.94
N LEU A 43 -15.44 3.08 4.95
CA LEU A 43 -14.09 2.93 4.40
C LEU A 43 -14.09 3.26 2.90
N ASP A 44 -13.16 4.12 2.46
CA ASP A 44 -13.06 4.53 1.05
C ASP A 44 -11.99 3.73 0.28
N GLU A 45 -10.86 3.46 0.93
CA GLU A 45 -9.71 2.83 0.28
C GLU A 45 -9.10 1.75 1.19
N ILE A 46 -8.56 0.70 0.56
CA ILE A 46 -7.80 -0.34 1.26
C ILE A 46 -6.44 -0.53 0.61
N ASN A 47 -5.39 -0.50 1.44
CA ASN A 47 -4.03 -0.81 1.04
C ASN A 47 -3.68 -2.20 1.58
N ILE A 48 -3.39 -3.15 0.70
CA ILE A 48 -3.04 -4.52 1.07
C ILE A 48 -1.53 -4.70 0.88
N SER A 49 -0.83 -5.10 1.96
CA SER A 49 0.59 -5.41 1.89
C SER A 49 0.77 -6.80 1.29
N LEU A 50 1.50 -6.88 0.16
CA LEU A 50 1.74 -8.12 -0.56
C LEU A 50 3.04 -8.02 -1.36
N ASP A 51 4.09 -8.66 -0.88
CA ASP A 51 5.44 -8.57 -1.45
C ASP A 51 5.72 -9.60 -2.55
N THR A 52 4.87 -10.63 -2.68
CA THR A 52 5.04 -11.69 -3.68
C THR A 52 3.71 -12.37 -4.04
N LEU A 53 3.64 -12.92 -5.25
CA LEU A 53 2.57 -13.83 -5.70
C LEU A 53 3.03 -15.30 -5.76
N ASP A 54 4.21 -15.61 -5.23
CA ASP A 54 4.68 -16.98 -5.06
C ASP A 54 4.32 -17.49 -3.67
N ALA A 55 3.59 -18.62 -3.60
CA ALA A 55 3.07 -19.14 -2.34
C ALA A 55 4.19 -19.56 -1.37
N GLY A 56 5.27 -20.14 -1.90
CA GLY A 56 6.40 -20.56 -1.08
C GLY A 56 7.15 -19.37 -0.49
N THR A 57 7.41 -18.35 -1.30
CA THR A 57 8.02 -17.09 -0.86
C THR A 57 7.11 -16.36 0.13
N PHE A 58 5.80 -16.31 -0.14
CA PHE A 58 4.82 -15.70 0.78
C PHE A 58 4.84 -16.37 2.14
N ALA A 59 4.79 -17.71 2.18
CA ALA A 59 4.84 -18.47 3.43
C ALA A 59 6.17 -18.26 4.18
N SER A 60 7.28 -18.14 3.45
CA SER A 60 8.60 -17.86 4.04
C SER A 60 8.67 -16.47 4.67
N ILE A 61 8.12 -15.44 4.02
CA ILE A 61 8.13 -14.05 4.51
C ILE A 61 7.17 -13.88 5.69
N THR A 62 5.96 -14.45 5.58
CA THR A 62 4.87 -14.16 6.54
C THR A 62 4.74 -15.20 7.65
N GLY A 63 5.38 -16.37 7.50
CA GLY A 63 5.20 -17.51 8.39
C GLY A 63 3.84 -18.22 8.24
N GLN A 64 3.05 -17.89 7.21
CA GLN A 64 1.69 -18.40 7.01
C GLN A 64 1.41 -18.68 5.53
N ASP A 65 0.69 -19.76 5.22
CA ASP A 65 0.25 -20.09 3.88
C ASP A 65 -1.16 -19.51 3.61
N LEU A 66 -1.25 -18.18 3.57
CA LEU A 66 -2.51 -17.43 3.41
C LEU A 66 -2.54 -16.55 2.16
N LEU A 67 -1.66 -16.78 1.19
CA LEU A 67 -1.69 -16.04 -0.08
C LEU A 67 -3.05 -16.12 -0.80
N PRO A 68 -3.73 -17.29 -0.89
CA PRO A 68 -5.05 -17.35 -1.50
C PRO A 68 -6.08 -16.45 -0.81
N GLU A 69 -6.04 -16.35 0.53
CA GLU A 69 -6.95 -15.49 1.29
C GLU A 69 -6.69 -14.00 1.00
N VAL A 70 -5.44 -13.60 0.84
CA VAL A 70 -5.07 -12.22 0.49
C VAL A 70 -5.57 -11.87 -0.92
N LEU A 71 -5.41 -12.78 -1.88
CA LEU A 71 -5.90 -12.57 -3.25
C LEU A 71 -7.43 -12.48 -3.30
N LEU A 72 -8.12 -13.34 -2.56
CA LEU A 72 -9.57 -13.27 -2.41
C LEU A 72 -10.02 -11.99 -1.69
N ALA A 73 -9.23 -11.45 -0.78
CA ALA A 73 -9.51 -10.17 -0.12
C ALA A 73 -9.42 -9.00 -1.10
N ILE A 74 -8.45 -9.01 -2.03
CA ILE A 74 -8.34 -8.02 -3.10
C ILE A 74 -9.62 -8.05 -3.96
N ASP A 75 -10.04 -9.23 -4.40
CA ASP A 75 -11.22 -9.39 -5.24
C ASP A 75 -12.52 -8.96 -4.53
N ALA A 76 -12.67 -9.35 -3.27
CA ALA A 76 -13.82 -8.95 -2.47
C ALA A 76 -13.87 -7.43 -2.26
N ALA A 77 -12.74 -6.78 -1.96
CA ALA A 77 -12.68 -5.34 -1.77
C ALA A 77 -13.02 -4.57 -3.06
N LEU A 78 -12.55 -5.04 -4.22
CA LEU A 78 -12.93 -4.48 -5.53
C LEU A 78 -14.42 -4.65 -5.80
N ALA A 79 -14.97 -5.85 -5.54
CA ALA A 79 -16.39 -6.12 -5.72
C ALA A 79 -17.27 -5.27 -4.81
N ALA A 80 -16.77 -4.90 -3.63
CA ALA A 80 -17.44 -3.98 -2.70
C ALA A 80 -17.30 -2.50 -3.08
N GLY A 81 -16.62 -2.18 -4.18
CA GLY A 81 -16.45 -0.80 -4.67
C GLY A 81 -15.35 0.01 -3.98
N LEU A 82 -14.52 -0.62 -3.15
CA LEU A 82 -13.39 0.07 -2.52
C LEU A 82 -12.28 0.35 -3.55
N LYS A 83 -11.58 1.46 -3.37
CA LYS A 83 -10.33 1.68 -4.06
C LYS A 83 -9.25 0.78 -3.45
N VAL A 84 -8.67 -0.11 -4.26
CA VAL A 84 -7.69 -1.09 -3.79
C VAL A 84 -6.29 -0.74 -4.27
N LYS A 85 -5.35 -0.73 -3.34
CA LYS A 85 -3.93 -0.58 -3.61
C LYS A 85 -3.16 -1.76 -3.00
N VAL A 86 -2.23 -2.30 -3.75
CA VAL A 86 -1.30 -3.33 -3.28
C VAL A 86 0.06 -2.68 -3.05
N ASN A 87 0.62 -2.86 -1.85
CA ASN A 87 1.93 -2.36 -1.49
C ASN A 87 2.93 -3.50 -1.42
N ALA A 88 4.04 -3.36 -2.12
CA ALA A 88 5.20 -4.24 -2.03
C ALA A 88 6.45 -3.42 -1.67
N VAL A 89 7.31 -3.97 -0.82
CA VAL A 89 8.62 -3.39 -0.56
C VAL A 89 9.56 -3.74 -1.70
N SER A 90 10.27 -2.73 -2.22
CA SER A 90 11.21 -2.89 -3.34
C SER A 90 12.52 -3.50 -2.83
N MET A 91 12.64 -4.82 -2.93
CA MET A 91 13.84 -5.59 -2.62
C MET A 91 14.55 -6.02 -3.90
N PRO A 92 15.86 -6.39 -3.86
CA PRO A 92 16.58 -6.86 -5.04
C PRO A 92 15.95 -8.06 -5.72
N ASP A 93 15.34 -8.96 -4.95
CA ASP A 93 14.69 -10.20 -5.37
C ASP A 93 13.16 -10.09 -5.55
N THR A 94 12.60 -8.89 -5.42
CA THR A 94 11.17 -8.68 -5.64
C THR A 94 10.76 -9.05 -7.06
N ASP A 95 9.87 -10.03 -7.21
CA ASP A 95 9.29 -10.40 -8.50
C ASP A 95 8.21 -9.39 -8.93
N TRP A 96 8.69 -8.21 -9.27
CA TRP A 96 7.83 -7.11 -9.68
C TRP A 96 7.01 -7.43 -10.95
N LYS A 97 7.54 -8.29 -11.83
CA LYS A 97 6.84 -8.67 -13.07
C LYS A 97 5.53 -9.39 -12.75
N ARG A 98 5.56 -10.35 -11.82
CA ARG A 98 4.33 -11.04 -11.39
C ARG A 98 3.41 -10.08 -10.63
N LEU A 99 3.93 -9.26 -9.72
CA LEU A 99 3.10 -8.31 -8.97
C LEU A 99 2.33 -7.34 -9.87
N ILE A 100 2.97 -6.82 -10.92
CA ILE A 100 2.33 -5.93 -11.89
C ILE A 100 1.17 -6.60 -12.63
N THR A 101 1.14 -7.94 -12.74
CA THR A 101 0.00 -8.63 -13.38
C THR A 101 -1.32 -8.39 -12.67
N LEU A 102 -1.31 -8.07 -11.38
CA LEU A 102 -2.53 -7.66 -10.66
C LEU A 102 -3.18 -6.42 -11.26
N ALA A 103 -2.37 -5.46 -11.71
CA ALA A 103 -2.88 -4.24 -12.36
C ALA A 103 -3.32 -4.47 -13.80
N LYS A 104 -2.93 -5.59 -14.43
CA LYS A 104 -3.32 -5.91 -15.80
C LYS A 104 -4.82 -6.16 -15.92
N ASP A 105 -5.33 -7.03 -15.07
CA ASP A 105 -6.68 -7.59 -15.19
C ASP A 105 -7.66 -6.98 -14.15
N LYS A 106 -7.16 -6.12 -13.25
CA LYS A 106 -7.93 -5.53 -12.15
C LYS A 106 -7.60 -4.04 -12.01
N PRO A 107 -8.56 -3.20 -11.61
CA PRO A 107 -8.34 -1.78 -11.33
C PRO A 107 -7.62 -1.58 -9.96
N VAL A 108 -6.42 -2.12 -9.85
CA VAL A 108 -5.59 -2.10 -8.65
C VAL A 108 -4.33 -1.28 -8.89
N ASP A 109 -4.02 -0.37 -7.99
CA ASP A 109 -2.73 0.31 -8.02
C ASP A 109 -1.68 -0.57 -7.32
N VAL A 110 -0.71 -1.12 -8.05
CA VAL A 110 0.43 -1.84 -7.49
C VAL A 110 1.55 -0.86 -7.19
N ARG A 111 1.89 -0.71 -5.90
CA ARG A 111 2.86 0.29 -5.45
C ARG A 111 4.11 -0.37 -4.89
N PHE A 112 5.26 0.03 -5.39
CA PHE A 112 6.57 -0.37 -4.89
C PHE A 112 7.12 0.72 -3.98
N ILE A 113 7.48 0.35 -2.76
CA ILE A 113 7.95 1.25 -1.72
C ILE A 113 9.42 0.95 -1.48
N GLU A 114 10.29 1.94 -1.61
CA GLU A 114 11.70 1.77 -1.23
C GLU A 114 11.82 1.37 0.24
N LEU A 115 12.68 0.39 0.52
CA LEU A 115 12.97 -0.05 1.87
C LEU A 115 13.52 1.12 2.69
N MET A 116 12.89 1.37 3.83
CA MET A 116 13.33 2.41 4.77
C MET A 116 14.16 1.78 5.89
N PRO A 117 15.19 2.47 6.44
CA PRO A 117 16.04 1.95 7.50
C PRO A 117 15.35 2.01 8.87
N ILE A 118 14.17 1.40 8.98
CA ILE A 118 13.35 1.32 10.19
C ILE A 118 13.04 -0.15 10.52
N GLY A 119 13.01 -0.50 11.81
CA GLY A 119 12.79 -1.89 12.21
C GLY A 119 13.81 -2.84 11.58
N GLU A 120 13.34 -3.96 11.04
CA GLU A 120 14.16 -4.95 10.33
C GLU A 120 14.82 -4.41 9.06
N GLY A 121 14.25 -3.37 8.46
CA GLY A 121 14.83 -2.74 7.27
C GLY A 121 16.20 -2.07 7.49
N ARG A 122 16.65 -1.91 8.75
CA ARG A 122 17.98 -1.38 9.08
C ARG A 122 19.12 -2.31 8.67
N HIS A 123 18.83 -3.58 8.52
CA HIS A 123 19.82 -4.64 8.28
C HIS A 123 19.70 -5.24 6.87
N SER A 124 18.86 -4.66 6.02
CA SER A 124 18.60 -5.17 4.68
C SER A 124 18.92 -4.10 3.63
N GLU A 125 19.40 -4.56 2.48
CA GLU A 125 19.58 -3.70 1.32
C GLU A 125 18.29 -3.68 0.51
N GLY A 126 17.76 -2.49 0.27
CA GLY A 126 16.61 -2.25 -0.59
C GLY A 126 17.07 -1.92 -2.01
N ARG A 127 16.15 -2.07 -2.95
CA ARG A 127 16.32 -1.64 -4.33
C ARG A 127 15.77 -0.23 -4.50
N SER A 128 16.47 0.62 -5.27
CA SER A 128 15.94 1.94 -5.60
C SER A 128 14.79 1.85 -6.61
N ASN A 129 13.81 2.73 -6.46
CA ASN A 129 12.72 2.81 -7.43
C ASN A 129 13.16 3.36 -8.80
N GLU A 130 14.31 4.05 -8.86
CA GLU A 130 14.90 4.47 -10.13
C GLU A 130 15.38 3.26 -10.95
N GLU A 131 16.07 2.31 -10.30
CA GLU A 131 16.48 1.05 -10.93
C GLU A 131 15.28 0.22 -11.35
N LEU A 132 14.30 0.07 -10.46
CA LEU A 132 13.05 -0.62 -10.77
C LEU A 132 12.34 0.01 -11.98
N LEU A 133 12.24 1.33 -12.03
CA LEU A 133 11.61 2.04 -13.16
C LEU A 133 12.36 1.81 -14.48
N LYS A 134 13.69 1.77 -14.45
CA LYS A 134 14.49 1.46 -15.65
C LYS A 134 14.17 0.06 -16.18
N GLU A 135 14.02 -0.92 -15.31
CA GLU A 135 13.65 -2.29 -15.71
C GLU A 135 12.22 -2.35 -16.24
N ILE A 136 11.25 -1.71 -15.55
CA ILE A 136 9.86 -1.66 -16.00
C ILE A 136 9.80 -1.01 -17.40
N ARG A 137 10.52 0.07 -17.63
CA ARG A 137 10.58 0.74 -18.94
C ARG A 137 11.23 -0.12 -20.02
N SER A 138 12.23 -0.94 -19.68
CA SER A 138 12.86 -1.84 -20.63
C SER A 138 11.91 -2.97 -21.07
N GLU A 139 11.04 -3.43 -20.17
CA GLU A 139 10.03 -4.46 -20.47
C GLU A 139 8.79 -3.86 -21.17
N PHE A 140 8.37 -2.70 -20.70
CA PHE A 140 7.17 -1.99 -21.19
C PHE A 140 7.56 -0.65 -21.81
N SER A 141 8.03 -0.69 -23.07
CA SER A 141 8.50 0.51 -23.79
C SER A 141 7.41 1.60 -23.94
N GLN A 142 6.13 1.24 -23.80
CA GLN A 142 4.99 2.15 -23.89
C GLN A 142 4.53 2.67 -22.50
N LEU A 143 5.32 2.47 -21.44
CA LEU A 143 5.01 2.98 -20.12
C LEU A 143 4.87 4.50 -20.14
N GLN A 144 3.75 5.01 -19.64
CA GLN A 144 3.41 6.43 -19.60
C GLN A 144 3.28 6.92 -18.17
N ALA A 145 3.62 8.19 -17.90
CA ALA A 145 3.28 8.81 -16.64
C ALA A 145 1.76 8.89 -16.49
N ASP A 146 1.29 8.71 -15.26
CA ASP A 146 -0.14 8.82 -14.92
C ASP A 146 -0.33 9.96 -13.92
N ASP A 147 -0.76 11.10 -14.41
CA ASP A 147 -1.01 12.32 -13.63
C ASP A 147 -2.41 12.35 -13.00
N SER A 148 -3.17 11.27 -13.10
CA SER A 148 -4.50 11.17 -12.49
C SER A 148 -4.38 11.07 -10.95
N VAL A 149 -5.47 11.42 -10.25
CA VAL A 149 -5.48 11.42 -8.78
C VAL A 149 -5.69 10.00 -8.23
N HIS A 150 -4.64 9.42 -7.67
CA HIS A 150 -4.67 8.11 -7.01
C HIS A 150 -4.86 8.18 -5.49
N GLY A 151 -5.01 9.37 -4.93
CA GLY A 151 -5.15 9.65 -3.50
C GLY A 151 -4.08 10.63 -2.99
N ALA A 152 -4.03 10.84 -1.67
CA ALA A 152 -3.14 11.82 -1.03
C ALA A 152 -1.70 11.31 -0.75
N GLY A 153 -1.33 10.14 -1.26
CA GLY A 153 -0.01 9.54 -1.03
C GLY A 153 1.08 10.14 -1.93
N PRO A 154 2.38 9.90 -1.60
CA PRO A 154 3.53 10.47 -2.33
C PRO A 154 3.97 9.62 -3.53
N ALA A 155 3.19 8.64 -3.94
CA ALA A 155 3.55 7.78 -5.05
C ALA A 155 3.48 8.54 -6.38
N VAL A 156 4.48 8.34 -7.22
CA VAL A 156 4.45 8.73 -8.62
C VAL A 156 3.91 7.56 -9.42
N TYR A 157 2.91 7.81 -10.26
CA TYR A 157 2.20 6.75 -10.95
C TYR A 157 2.55 6.66 -12.43
N TYR A 158 2.45 5.43 -12.93
CA TYR A 158 2.67 5.09 -14.33
C TYR A 158 1.58 4.11 -14.79
N ARG A 159 1.23 4.20 -16.07
CA ARG A 159 0.24 3.33 -16.72
C ARG A 159 0.89 2.55 -17.86
N ILE A 160 0.58 1.26 -17.91
CA ILE A 160 0.87 0.41 -19.07
C ILE A 160 -0.39 0.40 -19.94
N PRO A 161 -0.32 0.74 -21.22
CA PRO A 161 -1.47 0.68 -22.12
C PRO A 161 -2.11 -0.71 -22.12
N GLY A 162 -3.44 -0.75 -21.97
CA GLY A 162 -4.20 -2.00 -21.88
C GLY A 162 -4.31 -2.60 -20.47
N TYR A 163 -3.66 -2.04 -19.46
CA TYR A 163 -3.85 -2.41 -18.05
C TYR A 163 -5.01 -1.63 -17.44
N GLN A 164 -5.76 -2.26 -16.52
CA GLN A 164 -6.87 -1.63 -15.83
C GLN A 164 -6.41 -0.75 -14.65
N GLY A 165 -5.34 -1.16 -13.98
CA GLY A 165 -4.73 -0.43 -12.87
C GLY A 165 -3.43 0.26 -13.25
N SER A 166 -2.74 0.82 -12.24
CA SER A 166 -1.52 1.60 -12.41
C SER A 166 -0.39 1.06 -11.54
N ILE A 167 0.85 1.48 -11.86
CA ILE A 167 2.05 1.19 -11.10
C ILE A 167 2.43 2.45 -10.35
N GLY A 168 2.57 2.37 -9.03
CA GLY A 168 3.00 3.48 -8.18
C GLY A 168 4.41 3.25 -7.63
N LEU A 169 5.22 4.28 -7.59
CA LEU A 169 6.57 4.25 -7.01
C LEU A 169 6.64 5.23 -5.84
N ILE A 170 6.99 4.73 -4.64
CA ILE A 170 7.17 5.53 -3.43
C ILE A 170 8.68 5.54 -3.09
N SER A 171 9.38 6.57 -3.57
CA SER A 171 10.82 6.71 -3.43
C SER A 171 11.17 7.41 -2.13
N ALA A 172 11.09 6.67 -1.01
CA ALA A 172 11.28 7.19 0.34
C ALA A 172 12.74 7.54 0.66
N MET A 173 13.71 6.91 -0.04
CA MET A 173 15.13 7.05 0.22
C MET A 173 15.87 7.87 -0.85
N HIS A 174 15.66 7.56 -2.12
CA HIS A 174 16.39 8.16 -3.24
C HIS A 174 15.66 9.35 -3.88
N GLY A 175 14.33 9.38 -3.78
CA GLY A 175 13.50 10.47 -4.31
C GLY A 175 12.80 11.29 -3.22
N LYS A 176 13.48 11.57 -2.11
CA LYS A 176 12.93 12.20 -0.89
C LYS A 176 11.86 13.26 -1.16
N PHE A 177 10.62 12.93 -0.83
CA PHE A 177 9.47 13.83 -0.91
C PHE A 177 9.22 14.61 0.39
N CYS A 178 10.25 14.78 1.26
CA CYS A 178 10.12 15.41 2.58
C CYS A 178 9.62 16.86 2.50
N SER A 179 10.05 17.61 1.49
CA SER A 179 9.62 19.01 1.29
C SER A 179 8.13 19.18 0.95
N SER A 180 7.51 18.15 0.41
CA SER A 180 6.07 18.11 0.08
C SER A 180 5.27 17.17 0.98
N CYS A 181 5.90 16.64 2.05
CA CYS A 181 5.24 15.71 2.95
C CYS A 181 4.21 16.45 3.83
N ASN A 182 2.97 16.03 3.74
CA ASN A 182 1.83 16.58 4.47
C ASN A 182 1.30 15.62 5.56
N ARG A 183 2.13 14.66 6.04
CA ARG A 183 1.67 13.59 6.92
C ARG A 183 2.09 13.82 8.36
N VAL A 184 1.17 13.52 9.26
CA VAL A 184 1.42 13.30 10.69
C VAL A 184 0.98 11.88 11.05
N ARG A 185 1.45 11.35 12.16
CA ARG A 185 1.12 10.01 12.66
C ARG A 185 0.80 10.05 14.12
N LEU A 186 -0.36 9.57 14.47
CA LEU A 186 -0.74 9.32 15.85
C LEU A 186 -0.49 7.84 16.15
N THR A 187 0.34 7.56 17.17
CA THR A 187 0.57 6.19 17.62
C THR A 187 -0.62 5.68 18.43
N SER A 188 -0.67 4.37 18.66
CA SER A 188 -1.71 3.76 19.52
C SER A 188 -1.62 4.17 20.98
N THR A 189 -0.53 4.81 21.40
CA THR A 189 -0.30 5.33 22.76
C THR A 189 -0.53 6.81 22.89
N GLY A 190 -1.01 7.48 21.82
CA GLY A 190 -1.30 8.92 21.86
C GLY A 190 -0.13 9.83 21.47
N PHE A 191 1.02 9.28 21.07
CA PHE A 191 2.16 10.10 20.66
C PHE A 191 2.02 10.54 19.19
N LEU A 192 2.04 11.87 18.95
CA LEU A 192 1.95 12.48 17.63
C LEU A 192 3.34 12.69 17.03
N LYS A 193 3.65 11.99 15.94
CA LYS A 193 4.91 12.08 15.17
C LYS A 193 4.71 12.85 13.87
N THR A 194 5.68 13.67 13.51
CA THR A 194 5.71 14.38 12.22
C THR A 194 6.34 13.54 11.10
N CYS A 195 7.11 12.52 11.46
CA CYS A 195 7.81 11.66 10.50
C CYS A 195 7.80 10.18 10.93
N LEU A 196 7.88 9.26 9.97
CA LEU A 196 8.03 7.83 10.26
C LEU A 196 9.44 7.48 10.73
N CYS A 197 10.45 8.15 10.16
CA CYS A 197 11.87 7.85 10.38
C CYS A 197 12.45 8.47 11.65
N TYR A 198 11.83 9.53 12.17
CA TYR A 198 12.33 10.26 13.34
C TYR A 198 11.47 9.97 14.56
N GLU A 199 12.10 10.04 15.73
CA GLU A 199 11.41 9.81 17.01
C GLU A 199 10.79 11.10 17.59
N ASP A 200 11.03 12.26 16.95
CA ASP A 200 10.50 13.55 17.38
C ASP A 200 8.97 13.60 17.28
N GLY A 201 8.35 14.15 18.29
CA GLY A 201 6.89 14.27 18.36
C GLY A 201 6.43 14.86 19.68
N THR A 202 5.13 14.77 19.93
CA THR A 202 4.46 15.29 21.13
C THR A 202 3.53 14.23 21.70
N ASP A 203 3.56 14.05 23.00
CA ASP A 203 2.59 13.23 23.74
C ASP A 203 1.30 14.05 23.92
N LEU A 204 0.13 13.44 23.62
CA LEU A 204 -1.19 14.11 23.66
C LEU A 204 -1.98 13.72 24.88
#